data_0b4416371ed952fa62e08bd0875df557
#
_entry.id   0b4416371ed952fa62e08bd0875df557
#
_cell.length_a   1.000
_cell.length_b   1.000
_cell.length_c   1.000
_cell.angle_alpha   90.00
_cell.angle_beta   90.00
_cell.angle_gamma   90.00
#
_symmetry.space_group_name_H-M   'P 1'
#
loop_
_entity.id
_entity.type
_entity.pdbx_description
1 polymer ?
#
loop_
_entity_poly.entity_id
_entity_poly.type
_entity_poly.pdbx_seq_one_letter_code
_entity_poly.pdbx_strand_id
1 'polypeptide(L)'
;AIAGVPTINRSIADYAKFDPRVSINTESSKNSSITVMGAHERFNDFSVDGVSFNDPFGLNDNGFGSMRNPISMEFVDQISVDITPYDVSRGNTTGGSIATVTKSGSNEFHGSVFFIERDEDDVGELFGQDFAEFSEETKGFTFSGPIIEDKLFFFVGYEEFESGLPALYGAADSNFPNKAESATEADIAELVRISKDRYGFDPGQFTGFTAPETGEKTIIKLNANINDMHRAVFLYQSDEDSLPAGGYNRFSSNWVYYAPEIERNSITLYSDWNDRLSTKVRYSTYEYLSDPYSPGLTIPEMTVEVGDDNIRLGGERYRAANKIETKSDYISFKATYDLGNHVVTAGLDIEDTSLYNLFISRYNGEVRFDSIADYEAGTYSYLRAHVPQGGILDVDPVAANFNLEKTTLYIGDKIYLGDLTLNVGVRYDQVETPDAPRENPKFVARNGFSNAQKFDMSVVQPRIGFNYDASESLFGNVDRVISAEIRGGYGLFMGRIPNVWYGNAYSRSGGASDYWRIYGWDDTLPSFRCGGTVGPMPAGDPTFFWVGPTSDYCIPSSPYFNDAQT
;
A
#
# COMPACT_ATOMS: atom_id res chain seq x y z
N ALA A 1 -16.90 5.17 -23.59
CA ALA A 1 -15.82 4.32 -24.09
C ALA A 1 -15.39 3.26 -23.06
N ILE A 2 -15.29 3.59 -21.78
CA ILE A 2 -14.92 2.62 -20.71
C ILE A 2 -15.93 1.47 -20.62
N ALA A 3 -17.23 1.75 -20.63
CA ALA A 3 -18.28 0.74 -20.52
C ALA A 3 -18.33 -0.28 -21.68
N GLY A 4 -17.64 -0.06 -22.79
CA GLY A 4 -17.60 -0.95 -23.95
C GLY A 4 -16.40 -1.88 -23.99
N VAL A 5 -15.51 -1.81 -23.01
CA VAL A 5 -14.29 -2.62 -22.96
C VAL A 5 -14.52 -3.85 -22.08
N PRO A 6 -14.42 -5.07 -22.61
CA PRO A 6 -14.57 -6.28 -21.81
C PRO A 6 -13.37 -6.40 -20.85
N THR A 7 -13.65 -6.41 -19.57
CA THR A 7 -12.65 -6.59 -18.50
C THR A 7 -13.14 -7.68 -17.55
N ILE A 8 -12.22 -8.49 -17.03
CA ILE A 8 -12.53 -9.53 -16.06
C ILE A 8 -12.49 -8.95 -14.64
N ASN A 9 -11.44 -8.21 -14.33
CA ASN A 9 -11.21 -7.71 -12.96
C ASN A 9 -11.76 -6.29 -12.74
N ARG A 10 -12.31 -5.65 -13.78
CA ARG A 10 -12.86 -4.28 -13.73
C ARG A 10 -11.91 -3.29 -13.02
N SER A 11 -10.63 -3.40 -13.31
CA SER A 11 -9.58 -2.64 -12.66
C SER A 11 -8.97 -1.57 -13.59
N ILE A 12 -8.34 -0.54 -13.02
CA ILE A 12 -7.56 0.43 -13.80
C ILE A 12 -6.50 -0.26 -14.66
N ALA A 13 -5.91 -1.36 -14.16
CA ALA A 13 -4.93 -2.14 -14.88
C ALA A 13 -5.47 -2.70 -16.19
N ASP A 14 -6.74 -3.14 -16.21
CA ASP A 14 -7.38 -3.66 -17.42
C ASP A 14 -7.50 -2.62 -18.53
N TYR A 15 -7.59 -1.35 -18.18
CA TYR A 15 -7.62 -0.25 -19.15
C TYR A 15 -6.21 0.23 -19.52
N ALA A 16 -5.31 0.29 -18.55
CA ALA A 16 -3.93 0.71 -18.79
C ALA A 16 -3.20 -0.21 -19.78
N LYS A 17 -3.51 -1.52 -19.81
CA LYS A 17 -2.92 -2.52 -20.73
C LYS A 17 -3.18 -2.28 -22.23
N PHE A 18 -4.14 -1.40 -22.58
CA PHE A 18 -4.34 -1.01 -23.98
C PHE A 18 -3.21 -0.13 -24.53
N ASP A 19 -2.43 0.50 -23.68
CA ASP A 19 -1.18 1.11 -24.10
C ASP A 19 -0.10 0.02 -24.22
N PRO A 20 0.51 -0.19 -25.41
CA PRO A 20 1.48 -1.27 -25.63
C PRO A 20 2.78 -1.11 -24.84
N ARG A 21 2.98 0.02 -24.18
CA ARG A 21 4.13 0.32 -23.31
C ARG A 21 3.86 -0.01 -21.84
N VAL A 22 2.64 -0.45 -21.54
CA VAL A 22 2.21 -0.88 -20.21
C VAL A 22 2.17 -2.40 -20.15
N SER A 23 2.76 -2.97 -19.13
CA SER A 23 2.63 -4.39 -18.80
C SER A 23 1.97 -4.55 -17.42
N ILE A 24 1.18 -5.62 -17.29
CA ILE A 24 0.47 -5.94 -16.06
C ILE A 24 1.06 -7.22 -15.51
N ASN A 25 1.46 -7.18 -14.24
CA ASN A 25 1.81 -8.37 -13.50
C ASN A 25 0.60 -8.82 -12.66
N THR A 26 0.12 -10.01 -12.95
CA THR A 26 -1.02 -10.65 -12.24
C THR A 26 -0.58 -11.72 -11.24
N GLU A 27 0.72 -11.97 -11.12
CA GLU A 27 1.27 -12.97 -10.19
C GLU A 27 1.36 -12.47 -8.75
N SER A 28 1.11 -11.17 -8.52
CA SER A 28 1.05 -10.62 -7.17
C SER A 28 -0.19 -11.18 -6.44
N SER A 29 0.01 -11.69 -5.24
CA SER A 29 -1.06 -12.19 -4.37
C SER A 29 -2.03 -11.09 -3.92
N LYS A 30 -1.73 -9.82 -4.24
CA LYS A 30 -2.44 -8.65 -3.72
C LYS A 30 -3.00 -7.74 -4.81
N ASN A 31 -3.31 -8.25 -5.98
CA ASN A 31 -3.81 -7.48 -7.12
C ASN A 31 -2.78 -7.18 -8.22
N SER A 32 -3.30 -6.82 -9.40
CA SER A 32 -2.47 -6.55 -10.59
C SER A 32 -1.61 -5.30 -10.40
N SER A 33 -0.30 -5.41 -10.56
CA SER A 33 0.59 -4.25 -10.60
C SER A 33 0.80 -3.76 -12.02
N ILE A 34 0.92 -2.44 -12.17
CA ILE A 34 1.06 -1.76 -13.47
C ILE A 34 2.52 -1.32 -13.63
N THR A 35 3.19 -1.87 -14.63
CA THR A 35 4.56 -1.51 -15.00
C THR A 35 4.55 -0.70 -16.28
N VAL A 36 5.11 0.50 -16.27
CA VAL A 36 5.18 1.37 -17.44
C VAL A 36 6.63 1.44 -17.92
N MET A 37 6.87 1.06 -19.19
CA MET A 37 8.21 1.03 -19.79
C MET A 37 9.25 0.23 -18.99
N GLY A 38 8.83 -0.80 -18.25
CA GLY A 38 9.70 -1.60 -17.39
C GLY A 38 10.10 -0.94 -16.06
N ALA A 39 9.57 0.25 -15.74
CA ALA A 39 9.78 0.87 -14.44
C ALA A 39 8.94 0.15 -13.37
N HIS A 40 9.50 0.00 -12.18
CA HIS A 40 8.81 -0.57 -11.04
C HIS A 40 7.56 0.26 -10.69
N GLU A 41 6.45 -0.38 -10.32
CA GLU A 41 5.14 0.23 -10.04
C GLU A 41 5.19 1.38 -9.03
N ARG A 42 6.09 1.34 -8.06
CA ARG A 42 6.30 2.41 -7.06
C ARG A 42 6.65 3.77 -7.65
N PHE A 43 7.17 3.78 -8.88
CA PHE A 43 7.62 5.00 -9.56
C PHE A 43 6.60 5.54 -10.56
N ASN A 44 5.43 4.93 -10.64
CA ASN A 44 4.29 5.48 -11.35
C ASN A 44 3.58 6.53 -10.46
N ASP A 45 2.93 7.49 -11.10
CA ASP A 45 2.01 8.43 -10.46
C ASP A 45 0.58 8.01 -10.78
N PHE A 46 -0.20 7.73 -9.74
CA PHE A 46 -1.62 7.45 -9.85
C PHE A 46 -2.41 8.59 -9.23
N SER A 47 -3.40 9.11 -9.96
CA SER A 47 -4.23 10.19 -9.44
C SER A 47 -5.69 10.04 -9.85
N VAL A 48 -6.60 10.43 -8.94
CA VAL A 48 -8.03 10.57 -9.21
C VAL A 48 -8.44 12.01 -9.00
N ASP A 49 -9.04 12.62 -10.02
CA ASP A 49 -9.34 14.07 -10.09
C ASP A 49 -8.13 14.95 -9.73
N GLY A 50 -6.92 14.38 -9.92
CA GLY A 50 -5.62 15.00 -9.65
C GLY A 50 -5.18 14.96 -8.18
N VAL A 51 -5.82 14.18 -7.32
CA VAL A 51 -5.34 13.81 -5.98
C VAL A 51 -4.60 12.48 -6.09
N SER A 52 -3.44 12.37 -5.43
CA SER A 52 -2.63 11.15 -5.48
C SER A 52 -3.36 9.94 -4.89
N PHE A 53 -3.16 8.79 -5.52
CA PHE A 53 -3.70 7.49 -5.14
C PHE A 53 -2.61 6.44 -4.89
N ASN A 54 -1.37 6.87 -4.92
CA ASN A 54 -0.24 6.00 -4.65
C ASN A 54 -0.25 5.50 -3.21
N ASP A 55 0.34 4.32 -3.01
CA ASP A 55 0.71 3.87 -1.68
C ASP A 55 1.62 4.92 -1.02
N PRO A 56 1.18 5.56 0.08
CA PRO A 56 1.95 6.64 0.69
C PRO A 56 3.22 6.13 1.37
N PHE A 57 3.29 4.84 1.73
CA PHE A 57 4.45 4.25 2.36
C PHE A 57 5.37 3.53 1.37
N GLY A 58 4.82 3.00 0.29
CA GLY A 58 5.58 2.35 -0.78
C GLY A 58 5.89 0.88 -0.54
N LEU A 59 5.01 0.13 0.14
CA LEU A 59 5.16 -1.31 0.40
C LEU A 59 4.19 -2.18 -0.40
N ASN A 60 3.09 -1.61 -0.90
CA ASN A 60 2.11 -2.39 -1.64
C ASN A 60 2.61 -2.73 -3.05
N ASP A 61 2.52 -3.99 -3.42
CA ASP A 61 3.05 -4.51 -4.68
C ASP A 61 2.29 -3.99 -5.91
N ASN A 62 1.05 -3.50 -5.73
CA ASN A 62 0.25 -2.90 -6.80
C ASN A 62 0.55 -1.41 -7.01
N GLY A 63 1.28 -0.77 -6.09
CA GLY A 63 1.59 0.66 -6.11
C GLY A 63 0.46 1.57 -5.61
N PHE A 64 -0.69 1.01 -5.23
CA PHE A 64 -1.83 1.74 -4.67
C PHE A 64 -1.87 1.67 -3.14
N GLY A 65 -2.56 2.60 -2.49
CA GLY A 65 -2.82 2.51 -1.06
C GLY A 65 -3.80 1.38 -0.71
N SER A 66 -4.79 1.13 -1.59
CA SER A 66 -5.75 0.03 -1.44
C SER A 66 -5.14 -1.32 -1.81
N MET A 67 -5.64 -2.38 -1.18
CA MET A 67 -5.26 -3.76 -1.51
C MET A 67 -5.92 -4.23 -2.80
N ARG A 68 -7.05 -3.65 -3.15
CA ARG A 68 -7.83 -3.93 -4.35
C ARG A 68 -7.75 -2.77 -5.34
N ASN A 69 -8.64 -2.75 -6.34
CA ASN A 69 -8.73 -1.65 -7.28
C ASN A 69 -9.01 -0.33 -6.54
N PRO A 70 -8.21 0.73 -6.74
CA PRO A 70 -8.28 1.94 -5.92
C PRO A 70 -9.54 2.79 -6.14
N ILE A 71 -10.36 2.49 -7.14
CA ILE A 71 -11.62 3.16 -7.45
C ILE A 71 -12.56 2.21 -8.19
N SER A 72 -13.85 2.28 -7.88
CA SER A 72 -14.86 1.60 -8.70
C SER A 72 -14.86 2.12 -10.12
N MET A 73 -14.85 1.22 -11.09
CA MET A 73 -14.95 1.60 -12.52
C MET A 73 -16.29 2.25 -12.87
N GLU A 74 -17.33 2.03 -12.04
CA GLU A 74 -18.62 2.71 -12.18
C GLU A 74 -18.56 4.21 -11.84
N PHE A 75 -17.54 4.63 -11.07
CA PHE A 75 -17.34 6.05 -10.74
C PHE A 75 -16.53 6.79 -11.80
N VAL A 76 -15.86 6.06 -12.70
CA VAL A 76 -14.90 6.61 -13.65
C VAL A 76 -15.59 7.12 -14.91
N ASP A 77 -15.21 8.31 -15.34
CA ASP A 77 -15.57 8.90 -16.63
C ASP A 77 -14.44 8.72 -17.65
N GLN A 78 -13.19 9.00 -17.25
CA GLN A 78 -12.03 8.97 -18.13
C GLN A 78 -10.77 8.46 -17.43
N ILE A 79 -9.96 7.70 -18.18
CA ILE A 79 -8.59 7.30 -17.78
C ILE A 79 -7.62 7.80 -18.84
N SER A 80 -6.53 8.42 -18.42
CA SER A 80 -5.40 8.79 -19.27
C SER A 80 -4.11 8.15 -18.76
N VAL A 81 -3.27 7.68 -19.72
CA VAL A 81 -1.94 7.12 -19.43
C VAL A 81 -0.92 7.99 -20.15
N ASP A 82 -0.09 8.68 -19.39
CA ASP A 82 0.98 9.52 -19.90
C ASP A 82 2.34 8.88 -19.54
N ILE A 83 3.18 8.71 -20.55
CA ILE A 83 4.52 8.17 -20.38
C ILE A 83 5.52 9.31 -20.57
N THR A 84 6.35 9.53 -19.56
CA THR A 84 7.34 10.62 -19.55
C THR A 84 6.69 11.99 -19.81
N PRO A 85 5.88 12.51 -18.88
CA PRO A 85 5.18 13.78 -19.07
C PRO A 85 6.17 14.96 -19.05
N TYR A 86 6.35 15.61 -20.22
CA TYR A 86 7.21 16.80 -20.32
C TYR A 86 6.56 18.07 -19.76
N ASP A 87 5.25 18.05 -19.49
CA ASP A 87 4.58 19.12 -18.74
C ASP A 87 5.19 19.22 -17.33
N VAL A 88 5.76 20.37 -17.02
CA VAL A 88 6.43 20.62 -15.72
C VAL A 88 5.49 20.64 -14.54
N SER A 89 4.17 20.79 -14.76
CA SER A 89 3.17 20.65 -13.70
C SER A 89 2.98 19.20 -13.23
N ARG A 90 3.47 18.22 -14.01
CA ARG A 90 3.47 16.79 -13.67
C ARG A 90 4.76 16.43 -12.96
N GLY A 91 4.66 15.86 -11.78
CA GLY A 91 5.79 15.40 -10.95
C GLY A 91 5.56 14.00 -10.40
N ASN A 92 6.38 13.62 -9.44
CA ASN A 92 6.26 12.37 -8.68
C ASN A 92 6.41 11.08 -9.49
N THR A 93 6.88 11.13 -10.73
CA THR A 93 7.02 9.95 -11.58
C THR A 93 8.34 9.90 -12.31
N THR A 94 8.92 8.69 -12.38
CA THR A 94 9.99 8.30 -13.29
C THR A 94 9.55 7.12 -14.17
N GLY A 95 8.34 6.61 -13.95
CA GLY A 95 7.62 5.66 -14.79
C GLY A 95 6.54 6.35 -15.63
N GLY A 96 5.30 5.90 -15.49
CA GLY A 96 4.13 6.52 -16.10
C GLY A 96 3.29 7.32 -15.13
N SER A 97 2.43 8.19 -15.66
CA SER A 97 1.36 8.86 -14.90
C SER A 97 0.01 8.36 -15.40
N ILE A 98 -0.78 7.80 -14.50
CA ILE A 98 -2.12 7.30 -14.77
C ILE A 98 -3.09 8.19 -14.02
N ALA A 99 -3.88 8.96 -14.77
CA ALA A 99 -4.83 9.90 -14.21
C ALA A 99 -6.26 9.46 -14.55
N THR A 100 -7.08 9.38 -13.52
CA THR A 100 -8.49 9.03 -13.61
C THR A 100 -9.33 10.26 -13.30
N VAL A 101 -10.37 10.49 -14.08
CA VAL A 101 -11.39 11.51 -13.85
C VAL A 101 -12.70 10.83 -13.49
N THR A 102 -13.33 11.26 -12.41
CA THR A 102 -14.61 10.71 -11.96
C THR A 102 -15.79 11.39 -12.63
N LYS A 103 -16.90 10.68 -12.71
CA LYS A 103 -18.19 11.20 -13.17
C LYS A 103 -18.60 12.43 -12.36
N SER A 104 -19.45 13.26 -12.94
CA SER A 104 -20.00 14.47 -12.32
C SER A 104 -21.50 14.53 -12.56
N GLY A 105 -22.22 15.30 -11.76
CA GLY A 105 -23.62 15.60 -12.00
C GLY A 105 -23.82 16.59 -13.15
N SER A 106 -25.04 16.62 -13.67
CA SER A 106 -25.51 17.51 -14.73
C SER A 106 -26.90 18.05 -14.38
N ASN A 107 -27.56 18.77 -15.29
CA ASN A 107 -28.95 19.21 -15.12
C ASN A 107 -29.97 18.06 -15.23
N GLU A 108 -29.53 16.88 -15.61
CA GLU A 108 -30.37 15.68 -15.66
C GLU A 108 -29.97 14.71 -14.53
N PHE A 109 -30.98 14.03 -13.95
CA PHE A 109 -30.71 12.98 -12.99
C PHE A 109 -30.31 11.72 -13.72
N HIS A 110 -29.19 11.14 -13.30
CA HIS A 110 -28.70 9.85 -13.77
C HIS A 110 -28.44 8.93 -12.57
N GLY A 111 -28.66 7.65 -12.76
CA GLY A 111 -28.36 6.67 -11.73
C GLY A 111 -28.15 5.29 -12.32
N SER A 112 -27.40 4.48 -11.63
CA SER A 112 -27.21 3.06 -11.93
C SER A 112 -27.20 2.25 -10.65
N VAL A 113 -27.70 1.04 -10.73
CA VAL A 113 -27.54 0.01 -9.71
C VAL A 113 -26.91 -1.19 -10.42
N PHE A 114 -25.90 -1.77 -9.83
CA PHE A 114 -25.22 -2.92 -10.40
C PHE A 114 -25.05 -4.01 -9.35
N PHE A 115 -25.13 -5.24 -9.84
CA PHE A 115 -24.85 -6.45 -9.10
C PHE A 115 -24.07 -7.37 -10.03
N ILE A 116 -22.93 -7.84 -9.57
CA ILE A 116 -22.05 -8.71 -10.33
C ILE A 116 -21.67 -9.84 -9.41
N GLU A 117 -21.90 -11.05 -9.87
CA GLU A 117 -21.54 -12.27 -9.18
C GLU A 117 -20.63 -13.10 -10.08
N ARG A 118 -19.69 -13.77 -9.49
CA ARG A 118 -18.80 -14.73 -10.15
C ARG A 118 -18.49 -15.86 -9.18
N ASP A 119 -18.56 -17.07 -9.67
CA ASP A 119 -18.23 -18.27 -8.93
C ASP A 119 -17.32 -19.21 -9.76
N GLU A 120 -17.05 -20.40 -9.26
CA GLU A 120 -16.22 -21.39 -9.93
C GLU A 120 -16.78 -21.84 -11.28
N ASP A 121 -18.09 -21.84 -11.46
CA ASP A 121 -18.75 -22.25 -12.72
C ASP A 121 -18.46 -21.24 -13.85
N ASP A 122 -18.17 -19.98 -13.51
CA ASP A 122 -17.84 -18.92 -14.45
C ASP A 122 -16.36 -18.96 -14.94
N VAL A 123 -15.49 -19.73 -14.29
CA VAL A 123 -14.03 -19.69 -14.55
C VAL A 123 -13.56 -20.80 -15.48
N GLY A 124 -14.32 -21.89 -15.60
CA GLY A 124 -13.95 -23.08 -16.38
C GLY A 124 -12.85 -23.92 -15.73
N GLU A 125 -12.37 -24.91 -16.45
CA GLU A 125 -11.38 -25.87 -15.97
C GLU A 125 -9.95 -25.28 -16.02
N LEU A 126 -9.16 -25.49 -14.97
CA LEU A 126 -7.72 -25.22 -14.95
C LEU A 126 -6.96 -26.54 -15.09
N PHE A 127 -6.24 -26.73 -16.20
CA PHE A 127 -5.53 -27.97 -16.54
C PHE A 127 -6.42 -29.23 -16.54
N GLY A 128 -7.69 -29.09 -16.90
CA GLY A 128 -8.66 -30.19 -16.94
C GLY A 128 -9.18 -30.62 -15.56
N GLN A 129 -9.10 -29.73 -14.59
CA GLN A 129 -9.70 -29.88 -13.26
C GLN A 129 -10.63 -28.71 -12.97
N ASP A 130 -11.74 -28.99 -12.32
CA ASP A 130 -12.66 -27.96 -11.86
C ASP A 130 -11.96 -26.99 -10.90
N PHE A 131 -12.34 -25.72 -10.97
CA PHE A 131 -11.85 -24.72 -10.04
C PHE A 131 -12.41 -25.01 -8.64
N ALA A 132 -11.68 -24.63 -7.60
CA ALA A 132 -12.17 -24.76 -6.23
C ALA A 132 -13.35 -23.80 -6.00
N GLU A 133 -14.32 -24.22 -5.19
CA GLU A 133 -15.47 -23.39 -4.82
C GLU A 133 -15.03 -22.02 -4.30
N PHE A 134 -15.48 -20.97 -4.95
CA PHE A 134 -15.37 -19.59 -4.49
C PHE A 134 -16.64 -18.83 -4.87
N SER A 135 -16.91 -17.74 -4.17
CA SER A 135 -17.95 -16.78 -4.51
C SER A 135 -17.38 -15.38 -4.43
N GLU A 136 -17.66 -14.57 -5.42
CA GLU A 136 -17.29 -13.16 -5.50
C GLU A 136 -18.53 -12.34 -5.86
N GLU A 137 -18.90 -11.40 -5.01
CA GLU A 137 -20.02 -10.51 -5.21
C GLU A 137 -19.56 -9.06 -5.20
N THR A 138 -19.98 -8.27 -6.18
CA THR A 138 -19.83 -6.82 -6.22
C THR A 138 -21.18 -6.18 -6.43
N LYS A 139 -21.59 -5.31 -5.52
CA LYS A 139 -22.84 -4.56 -5.61
C LYS A 139 -22.63 -3.08 -5.35
N GLY A 140 -23.49 -2.27 -5.94
CA GLY A 140 -23.38 -0.84 -5.70
C GLY A 140 -24.37 -0.02 -6.50
N PHE A 141 -24.20 1.29 -6.36
CA PHE A 141 -25.00 2.26 -7.08
C PHE A 141 -24.22 3.53 -7.38
N THR A 142 -24.69 4.25 -8.39
CA THR A 142 -24.31 5.65 -8.62
C THR A 142 -25.58 6.48 -8.75
N PHE A 143 -25.53 7.74 -8.29
CA PHE A 143 -26.61 8.69 -8.48
C PHE A 143 -26.05 10.11 -8.62
N SER A 144 -26.58 10.85 -9.60
CA SER A 144 -26.10 12.21 -9.89
C SER A 144 -27.23 13.07 -10.43
N GLY A 145 -27.07 14.39 -10.31
CA GLY A 145 -28.05 15.35 -10.81
C GLY A 145 -27.82 16.75 -10.28
N PRO A 146 -28.77 17.68 -10.55
CA PRO A 146 -28.72 19.02 -10.02
C PRO A 146 -29.26 19.08 -8.58
N ILE A 147 -28.54 19.79 -7.70
CA ILE A 147 -29.12 20.34 -6.45
C ILE A 147 -29.77 21.69 -6.76
N ILE A 148 -29.09 22.48 -7.60
CA ILE A 148 -29.60 23.74 -8.15
C ILE A 148 -29.27 23.71 -9.65
N GLU A 149 -30.28 23.79 -10.50
CA GLU A 149 -30.12 23.83 -11.96
C GLU A 149 -29.07 24.86 -12.38
N ASP A 150 -28.21 24.50 -13.32
CA ASP A 150 -27.10 25.27 -13.87
C ASP A 150 -25.99 25.66 -12.87
N LYS A 151 -26.18 25.45 -11.57
CA LYS A 151 -25.29 26.00 -10.54
C LYS A 151 -24.63 24.97 -9.65
N LEU A 152 -25.37 23.99 -9.13
CA LEU A 152 -24.84 23.06 -8.15
C LEU A 152 -25.27 21.64 -8.50
N PHE A 153 -24.29 20.79 -8.73
CA PHE A 153 -24.48 19.41 -9.11
C PHE A 153 -23.82 18.48 -8.11
N PHE A 154 -24.37 17.29 -8.00
CA PHE A 154 -23.79 16.23 -7.18
C PHE A 154 -23.58 14.96 -7.99
N PHE A 155 -22.61 14.16 -7.55
CA PHE A 155 -22.42 12.76 -7.91
C PHE A 155 -22.10 11.99 -6.64
N VAL A 156 -22.80 10.90 -6.39
CA VAL A 156 -22.53 9.96 -5.29
C VAL A 156 -22.43 8.55 -5.85
N GLY A 157 -21.55 7.75 -5.27
CA GLY A 157 -21.39 6.36 -5.60
C GLY A 157 -20.98 5.55 -4.38
N TYR A 158 -21.44 4.30 -4.35
CA TYR A 158 -21.11 3.31 -3.35
C TYR A 158 -20.89 1.97 -4.04
N GLU A 159 -19.86 1.25 -3.64
CA GLU A 159 -19.55 -0.11 -4.06
C GLU A 159 -19.14 -0.93 -2.85
N GLU A 160 -19.70 -2.12 -2.73
CA GLU A 160 -19.35 -3.13 -1.75
C GLU A 160 -18.92 -4.39 -2.50
N PHE A 161 -17.85 -4.98 -2.03
CA PHE A 161 -17.28 -6.22 -2.53
C PHE A 161 -17.16 -7.23 -1.42
N GLU A 162 -17.59 -8.43 -1.69
CA GLU A 162 -17.39 -9.59 -0.82
C GLU A 162 -16.86 -10.77 -1.63
N SER A 163 -15.88 -11.46 -1.10
CA SER A 163 -15.35 -12.70 -1.68
C SER A 163 -14.79 -13.60 -0.59
N GLY A 164 -14.34 -14.77 -0.98
CA GLY A 164 -13.66 -15.69 -0.09
C GLY A 164 -12.41 -16.28 -0.72
N LEU A 165 -11.31 -16.26 0.02
CA LEU A 165 -10.09 -16.96 -0.35
C LEU A 165 -10.11 -18.37 0.26
N PRO A 166 -10.36 -19.44 -0.54
CA PRO A 166 -10.38 -20.80 -0.01
C PRO A 166 -8.96 -21.25 0.37
N ALA A 167 -8.85 -21.96 1.49
CA ALA A 167 -7.63 -22.63 1.89
C ALA A 167 -7.46 -23.93 1.09
N LEU A 168 -6.76 -23.84 -0.05
CA LEU A 168 -6.55 -24.95 -0.99
C LEU A 168 -5.36 -25.85 -0.62
N TYR A 169 -5.09 -25.99 0.67
CA TYR A 169 -3.96 -26.76 1.18
C TYR A 169 -4.42 -27.73 2.27
N GLY A 170 -3.94 -28.95 2.24
CA GLY A 170 -4.34 -30.00 3.17
C GLY A 170 -3.20 -30.80 3.76
N ALA A 171 -3.53 -31.75 4.61
CA ALA A 171 -2.58 -32.73 5.16
C ALA A 171 -2.04 -33.68 4.06
N ALA A 172 -0.93 -34.34 4.32
CA ALA A 172 -0.24 -35.22 3.37
C ALA A 172 -1.12 -36.36 2.82
N ASP A 173 -2.01 -36.87 3.66
CA ASP A 173 -2.95 -37.95 3.34
C ASP A 173 -4.33 -37.45 2.89
N SER A 174 -4.53 -36.14 2.78
CA SER A 174 -5.78 -35.53 2.28
C SER A 174 -5.91 -35.61 0.75
N ASN A 175 -7.10 -35.27 0.25
CA ASN A 175 -7.37 -35.21 -1.20
C ASN A 175 -7.15 -33.82 -1.81
N PHE A 176 -6.58 -32.86 -1.06
CA PHE A 176 -6.30 -31.54 -1.59
C PHE A 176 -5.24 -31.57 -2.69
N PRO A 177 -5.32 -30.74 -3.73
CA PRO A 177 -4.35 -30.69 -4.82
C PRO A 177 -2.97 -30.23 -4.33
N ASN A 178 -2.95 -29.29 -3.37
CA ASN A 178 -1.74 -28.88 -2.67
C ASN A 178 -1.77 -29.42 -1.24
N LYS A 179 -0.72 -30.10 -0.81
CA LYS A 179 -0.69 -30.74 0.50
C LYS A 179 0.69 -30.78 1.13
N ALA A 180 0.70 -30.98 2.43
CA ALA A 180 1.89 -31.22 3.22
C ALA A 180 2.68 -32.41 2.68
N GLU A 181 3.99 -32.41 2.90
CA GLU A 181 4.85 -33.52 2.47
C GLU A 181 4.77 -34.70 3.46
N SER A 182 4.67 -34.40 4.74
CA SER A 182 4.76 -35.39 5.83
C SER A 182 3.58 -35.33 6.80
N ALA A 183 3.09 -34.11 7.14
CA ALA A 183 2.08 -33.91 8.18
C ALA A 183 0.72 -34.49 7.76
N THR A 184 0.27 -35.53 8.48
CA THR A 184 -1.01 -36.22 8.24
C THR A 184 -2.19 -35.52 8.92
N GLU A 185 -3.44 -35.88 8.56
CA GLU A 185 -4.65 -35.41 9.27
C GLU A 185 -4.62 -35.76 10.77
N ALA A 186 -4.02 -36.90 11.14
CA ALA A 186 -3.85 -37.28 12.52
C ALA A 186 -2.85 -36.36 13.25
N ASP A 187 -1.76 -35.98 12.62
CA ASP A 187 -0.79 -35.03 13.18
C ASP A 187 -1.41 -33.65 13.35
N ILE A 188 -2.19 -33.18 12.38
CA ILE A 188 -2.91 -31.91 12.46
C ILE A 188 -3.92 -31.92 13.61
N ALA A 189 -4.68 -33.01 13.78
CA ALA A 189 -5.62 -33.15 14.89
C ALA A 189 -4.90 -33.16 16.26
N GLU A 190 -3.73 -33.78 16.33
CA GLU A 190 -2.93 -33.82 17.53
C GLU A 190 -2.36 -32.44 17.89
N LEU A 191 -1.92 -31.66 16.90
CA LEU A 191 -1.50 -30.27 17.12
C LEU A 191 -2.65 -29.41 17.67
N VAL A 192 -3.88 -29.59 17.17
CA VAL A 192 -5.08 -28.91 17.68
C VAL A 192 -5.35 -29.32 19.13
N ARG A 193 -5.29 -30.63 19.45
CA ARG A 193 -5.48 -31.14 20.80
C ARG A 193 -4.48 -30.52 21.78
N ILE A 194 -3.19 -30.59 21.45
CA ILE A 194 -2.12 -30.05 22.30
C ILE A 194 -2.28 -28.54 22.50
N SER A 195 -2.61 -27.80 21.43
CA SER A 195 -2.86 -26.35 21.49
C SER A 195 -3.95 -26.00 22.51
N LYS A 196 -5.05 -26.76 22.51
CA LYS A 196 -6.17 -26.53 23.42
C LYS A 196 -5.86 -26.98 24.84
N ASP A 197 -5.33 -28.19 25.01
CA ASP A 197 -5.15 -28.80 26.33
C ASP A 197 -3.98 -28.20 27.10
N ARG A 198 -2.87 -27.90 26.41
CA ARG A 198 -1.66 -27.40 27.05
C ARG A 198 -1.53 -25.90 27.02
N TYR A 199 -1.82 -25.28 25.85
CA TYR A 199 -1.56 -23.86 25.62
C TYR A 199 -2.82 -23.01 25.75
N GLY A 200 -4.00 -23.63 25.91
CA GLY A 200 -5.25 -22.95 26.17
C GLY A 200 -5.79 -22.10 25.03
N PHE A 201 -5.38 -22.37 23.78
CA PHE A 201 -5.88 -21.63 22.61
C PHE A 201 -6.32 -22.56 21.49
N ASP A 202 -7.26 -22.10 20.67
CA ASP A 202 -7.69 -22.78 19.46
C ASP A 202 -6.86 -22.26 18.27
N PRO A 203 -6.06 -23.12 17.60
CA PRO A 203 -5.29 -22.70 16.45
C PRO A 203 -6.17 -22.46 15.20
N GLY A 204 -7.45 -22.77 15.27
CA GLY A 204 -8.41 -22.69 14.16
C GLY A 204 -8.28 -23.87 13.21
N GLN A 205 -8.59 -23.63 11.95
CA GLN A 205 -8.61 -24.65 10.89
C GLN A 205 -7.29 -24.66 10.12
N PHE A 206 -6.83 -25.84 9.72
CA PHE A 206 -5.67 -26.02 8.85
C PHE A 206 -6.09 -26.07 7.38
N THR A 207 -7.26 -26.64 7.11
CA THR A 207 -7.83 -26.85 5.78
C THR A 207 -9.35 -26.70 5.80
N GLY A 208 -9.98 -26.60 4.64
CA GLY A 208 -11.44 -26.64 4.51
C GLY A 208 -12.16 -25.39 5.05
N PHE A 209 -11.51 -24.25 5.04
CA PHE A 209 -12.13 -22.96 5.36
C PHE A 209 -11.91 -21.95 4.25
N THR A 210 -12.77 -20.94 4.22
CA THR A 210 -12.66 -19.79 3.31
C THR A 210 -12.45 -18.53 4.14
N ALA A 211 -11.38 -17.80 3.86
CA ALA A 211 -11.07 -16.54 4.54
C ALA A 211 -11.81 -15.40 3.82
N PRO A 212 -12.58 -14.57 4.53
CA PRO A 212 -13.34 -13.49 3.90
C PRO A 212 -12.41 -12.40 3.36
N GLU A 213 -12.71 -11.94 2.16
CA GLU A 213 -12.16 -10.75 1.53
C GLU A 213 -13.29 -9.74 1.35
N THR A 214 -13.09 -8.51 1.79
CA THR A 214 -14.10 -7.45 1.70
C THR A 214 -13.52 -6.15 1.16
N GLY A 215 -14.38 -5.29 0.61
CA GLY A 215 -14.00 -3.95 0.18
C GLY A 215 -15.20 -3.04 0.10
N GLU A 216 -15.07 -1.82 0.58
CA GLU A 216 -16.09 -0.78 0.49
C GLU A 216 -15.50 0.49 -0.12
N LYS A 217 -16.22 1.11 -1.07
CA LYS A 217 -15.81 2.34 -1.72
C LYS A 217 -16.94 3.34 -1.75
N THR A 218 -16.67 4.54 -1.28
CA THR A 218 -17.61 5.65 -1.32
C THR A 218 -17.00 6.85 -2.05
N ILE A 219 -17.81 7.52 -2.86
CA ILE A 219 -17.45 8.78 -3.49
C ILE A 219 -18.60 9.80 -3.36
N ILE A 220 -18.27 11.03 -3.02
CA ILE A 220 -19.17 12.17 -3.07
C ILE A 220 -18.46 13.32 -3.77
N LYS A 221 -19.05 13.83 -4.85
CA LYS A 221 -18.51 14.95 -5.61
C LYS A 221 -19.58 16.02 -5.77
N LEU A 222 -19.19 17.26 -5.48
CA LEU A 222 -20.03 18.44 -5.69
C LEU A 222 -19.35 19.38 -6.67
N ASN A 223 -20.09 19.82 -7.68
CA ASN A 223 -19.63 20.79 -8.66
C ASN A 223 -20.48 22.04 -8.55
N ALA A 224 -19.87 23.18 -8.23
CA ALA A 224 -20.55 24.46 -8.07
C ALA A 224 -20.07 25.46 -9.13
N ASN A 225 -20.95 25.88 -10.03
CA ASN A 225 -20.75 27.02 -10.89
C ASN A 225 -21.12 28.30 -10.11
N ILE A 226 -20.11 28.97 -9.54
CA ILE A 226 -20.30 30.12 -8.67
C ILE A 226 -20.78 31.33 -9.51
N ASN A 227 -20.13 31.51 -10.66
CA ASN A 227 -20.49 32.47 -11.70
C ASN A 227 -19.75 32.06 -13.00
N ASP A 228 -19.84 32.90 -14.05
CA ASP A 228 -19.24 32.62 -15.36
C ASP A 228 -17.71 32.48 -15.33
N MET A 229 -17.03 33.01 -14.30
CA MET A 229 -15.59 32.97 -14.15
C MET A 229 -15.10 31.92 -13.14
N HIS A 230 -15.92 31.49 -12.20
CA HIS A 230 -15.48 30.70 -11.07
C HIS A 230 -16.32 29.43 -10.91
N ARG A 231 -15.63 28.31 -10.82
CA ARG A 231 -16.19 26.98 -10.53
C ARG A 231 -15.43 26.31 -9.38
N ALA A 232 -16.15 25.78 -8.42
CA ALA A 232 -15.58 24.99 -7.32
C ALA A 232 -15.98 23.52 -7.46
N VAL A 233 -15.05 22.63 -7.07
CA VAL A 233 -15.30 21.19 -7.01
C VAL A 233 -14.87 20.69 -5.64
N PHE A 234 -15.79 20.07 -4.93
CA PHE A 234 -15.50 19.30 -3.71
C PHE A 234 -15.54 17.82 -4.04
N LEU A 235 -14.60 17.05 -3.48
CA LEU A 235 -14.51 15.60 -3.61
C LEU A 235 -14.20 14.98 -2.25
N TYR A 236 -15.00 13.98 -1.87
CA TYR A 236 -14.75 13.06 -0.78
C TYR A 236 -14.64 11.64 -1.34
N GLN A 237 -13.68 10.88 -0.87
CA GLN A 237 -13.52 9.45 -1.19
C GLN A 237 -13.07 8.69 0.04
N SER A 238 -13.69 7.52 0.28
CA SER A 238 -13.18 6.51 1.20
C SER A 238 -13.04 5.17 0.52
N ASP A 239 -12.09 4.39 0.99
CA ASP A 239 -11.78 3.05 0.51
C ASP A 239 -11.32 2.22 1.72
N GLU A 240 -12.03 1.15 2.02
CA GLU A 240 -11.77 0.23 3.10
C GLU A 240 -11.69 -1.17 2.53
N ASP A 241 -10.55 -1.82 2.65
CA ASP A 241 -10.34 -3.18 2.16
C ASP A 241 -9.95 -4.11 3.31
N SER A 242 -10.30 -5.40 3.19
CA SER A 242 -9.73 -6.47 3.99
C SER A 242 -9.35 -7.63 3.09
N LEU A 243 -8.06 -7.88 2.96
CA LEU A 243 -7.50 -8.93 2.11
C LEU A 243 -6.79 -9.99 2.94
N PRO A 244 -7.28 -11.25 2.98
CA PRO A 244 -6.60 -12.33 3.65
C PRO A 244 -5.34 -12.76 2.87
N ALA A 245 -4.29 -13.07 3.61
CA ALA A 245 -3.08 -13.69 3.10
C ALA A 245 -2.71 -14.88 3.98
N GLY A 246 -2.91 -16.04 3.44
CA GLY A 246 -2.53 -17.30 4.04
C GLY A 246 -1.30 -17.90 3.36
N GLY A 247 -1.06 -19.15 3.61
CA GLY A 247 0.00 -19.90 2.96
C GLY A 247 0.04 -21.35 3.41
N TYR A 248 0.92 -22.09 2.78
CA TYR A 248 1.14 -23.49 3.09
C TYR A 248 1.60 -23.70 4.54
N ASN A 249 1.20 -24.81 5.12
CA ASN A 249 1.60 -25.21 6.47
C ASN A 249 1.21 -24.22 7.58
N ARG A 250 0.03 -23.59 7.46
CA ARG A 250 -0.47 -22.60 8.43
C ARG A 250 -1.90 -22.89 8.85
N PHE A 251 -2.14 -22.86 10.16
CA PHE A 251 -3.48 -22.75 10.70
C PHE A 251 -4.09 -21.36 10.45
N SER A 252 -5.40 -21.26 10.45
CA SER A 252 -6.11 -20.00 10.24
C SER A 252 -5.76 -18.91 11.26
N SER A 253 -5.36 -19.29 12.47
CA SER A 253 -4.84 -18.34 13.48
C SER A 253 -3.58 -17.60 13.03
N ASN A 254 -2.78 -18.20 12.13
CA ASN A 254 -1.54 -17.62 11.60
C ASN A 254 -1.71 -16.94 10.24
N TRP A 255 -2.94 -16.83 9.73
CA TRP A 255 -3.22 -16.04 8.53
C TRP A 255 -3.17 -14.55 8.85
N VAL A 256 -2.90 -13.74 7.86
CA VAL A 256 -2.83 -12.28 7.97
C VAL A 256 -3.97 -11.65 7.20
N TYR A 257 -4.57 -10.63 7.75
CA TYR A 257 -5.54 -9.78 7.09
C TYR A 257 -4.94 -8.39 6.92
N TYR A 258 -4.77 -7.96 5.68
CA TYR A 258 -4.37 -6.60 5.36
C TYR A 258 -5.64 -5.77 5.25
N ALA A 259 -5.77 -4.78 6.10
CA ALA A 259 -6.98 -3.95 6.20
C ALA A 259 -6.59 -2.46 6.14
N PRO A 260 -6.25 -1.92 4.97
CA PRO A 260 -6.05 -0.49 4.82
C PRO A 260 -7.37 0.26 4.81
N GLU A 261 -7.36 1.41 5.47
CA GLU A 261 -8.42 2.41 5.44
C GLU A 261 -7.85 3.69 4.80
N ILE A 262 -8.57 4.25 3.86
CA ILE A 262 -8.13 5.41 3.09
C ILE A 262 -9.25 6.45 3.06
N GLU A 263 -8.92 7.68 3.44
CA GLU A 263 -9.81 8.81 3.28
C GLU A 263 -9.13 9.93 2.51
N ARG A 264 -9.86 10.55 1.59
CA ARG A 264 -9.40 11.68 0.79
C ARG A 264 -10.46 12.73 0.66
N ASN A 265 -10.02 13.96 0.88
CA ASN A 265 -10.85 15.13 0.68
C ASN A 265 -10.13 16.11 -0.23
N SER A 266 -10.85 16.77 -1.11
CA SER A 266 -10.29 17.91 -1.84
C SER A 266 -11.32 18.98 -2.14
N ILE A 267 -10.86 20.22 -2.15
CA ILE A 267 -11.58 21.35 -2.69
C ILE A 267 -10.72 22.03 -3.76
N THR A 268 -11.25 22.20 -4.94
CA THR A 268 -10.55 22.84 -6.06
C THR A 268 -11.36 24.02 -6.58
N LEU A 269 -10.74 25.18 -6.67
CA LEU A 269 -11.29 26.36 -7.29
C LEU A 269 -10.63 26.57 -8.66
N TYR A 270 -11.43 26.63 -9.69
CA TYR A 270 -11.03 27.02 -11.04
C TYR A 270 -11.55 28.43 -11.31
N SER A 271 -10.69 29.29 -11.86
CA SER A 271 -11.05 30.70 -12.14
C SER A 271 -10.51 31.11 -13.48
N ASP A 272 -11.41 31.50 -14.38
CA ASP A 272 -11.10 32.07 -15.69
C ASP A 272 -11.28 33.59 -15.59
N TRP A 273 -10.21 34.31 -15.23
CA TRP A 273 -10.20 35.73 -14.94
C TRP A 273 -10.50 36.58 -16.18
N ASN A 274 -10.11 36.11 -17.32
CA ASN A 274 -10.36 36.66 -18.65
C ASN A 274 -9.97 35.58 -19.70
N ASP A 275 -10.12 35.93 -21.00
CA ASP A 275 -9.83 35.04 -22.13
C ASP A 275 -8.38 34.48 -22.15
N ARG A 276 -7.49 35.04 -21.35
CA ARG A 276 -6.05 34.67 -21.35
C ARG A 276 -5.57 34.09 -20.03
N LEU A 277 -6.11 34.48 -18.91
CA LEU A 277 -5.64 34.09 -17.59
C LEU A 277 -6.61 33.14 -16.90
N SER A 278 -6.16 31.93 -16.62
CA SER A 278 -6.85 31.00 -15.74
C SER A 278 -5.98 30.60 -14.56
N THR A 279 -6.62 30.31 -13.43
CA THR A 279 -5.95 29.80 -12.24
C THR A 279 -6.70 28.60 -11.68
N LYS A 280 -5.95 27.71 -11.04
CA LYS A 280 -6.46 26.59 -10.29
C LYS A 280 -5.82 26.58 -8.92
N VAL A 281 -6.65 26.60 -7.87
CA VAL A 281 -6.20 26.43 -6.49
C VAL A 281 -6.83 25.16 -5.95
N ARG A 282 -6.04 24.31 -5.30
CA ARG A 282 -6.51 23.09 -4.67
C ARG A 282 -5.95 22.98 -3.26
N TYR A 283 -6.79 22.55 -2.34
CA TYR A 283 -6.41 21.98 -1.06
C TYR A 283 -6.93 20.54 -1.03
N SER A 284 -6.10 19.60 -0.59
CA SER A 284 -6.53 18.22 -0.39
C SER A 284 -5.85 17.58 0.80
N THR A 285 -6.57 16.65 1.43
CA THR A 285 -6.06 15.79 2.49
C THR A 285 -6.06 14.35 2.03
N TYR A 286 -5.09 13.59 2.52
CA TYR A 286 -4.99 12.16 2.32
C TYR A 286 -4.64 11.49 3.65
N GLU A 287 -5.54 10.66 4.17
CA GLU A 287 -5.32 9.85 5.36
C GLU A 287 -5.25 8.37 4.95
N TYR A 288 -4.27 7.68 5.49
CA TYR A 288 -4.02 6.27 5.25
C TYR A 288 -3.71 5.59 6.59
N LEU A 289 -4.46 4.56 6.91
CA LEU A 289 -4.23 3.67 8.03
C LEU A 289 -4.05 2.26 7.50
N SER A 290 -3.00 1.57 7.94
CA SER A 290 -2.83 0.13 7.73
C SER A 290 -2.47 -0.51 9.06
N ASP A 291 -3.37 -1.32 9.59
CA ASP A 291 -3.24 -2.06 10.84
C ASP A 291 -3.52 -3.55 10.58
N PRO A 292 -2.61 -4.24 9.87
CA PRO A 292 -2.80 -5.63 9.52
C PRO A 292 -2.81 -6.52 10.76
N TYR A 293 -3.71 -7.48 10.81
CA TYR A 293 -3.87 -8.36 11.96
C TYR A 293 -3.80 -9.85 11.58
N SER A 294 -3.69 -10.68 12.60
CA SER A 294 -3.78 -12.14 12.53
C SER A 294 -4.71 -12.61 13.64
N PRO A 295 -5.63 -13.58 13.41
CA PRO A 295 -6.56 -14.02 14.45
C PRO A 295 -5.88 -14.54 15.73
N GLY A 296 -4.66 -15.05 15.63
CA GLY A 296 -3.89 -15.56 16.76
C GLY A 296 -2.97 -14.55 17.45
N LEU A 297 -3.13 -13.22 17.24
CA LEU A 297 -2.17 -12.20 17.73
C LEU A 297 -1.90 -12.19 19.23
N THR A 298 -2.76 -12.76 20.05
CA THR A 298 -2.53 -12.87 21.50
C THR A 298 -1.54 -13.98 21.87
N ILE A 299 -1.18 -14.84 20.92
CA ILE A 299 -0.30 -16.01 21.08
C ILE A 299 0.95 -15.78 20.21
N PRO A 300 2.16 -16.15 20.67
CA PRO A 300 3.35 -16.13 19.82
C PRO A 300 3.18 -17.03 18.59
N GLU A 301 3.90 -16.71 17.51
CA GLU A 301 4.00 -17.68 16.41
C GLU A 301 4.71 -18.93 16.91
N MET A 302 4.04 -20.07 16.78
CA MET A 302 4.65 -21.38 17.06
C MET A 302 4.85 -22.13 15.75
N THR A 303 6.05 -22.65 15.54
CA THR A 303 6.38 -23.52 14.42
C THR A 303 6.71 -24.88 14.98
N VAL A 304 5.98 -25.91 14.55
CA VAL A 304 6.21 -27.31 14.91
C VAL A 304 6.68 -28.07 13.68
N GLU A 305 7.83 -28.74 13.79
CA GLU A 305 8.34 -29.62 12.74
C GLU A 305 7.60 -30.96 12.76
N VAL A 306 7.06 -31.37 11.62
CA VAL A 306 6.35 -32.62 11.42
C VAL A 306 6.91 -33.29 10.17
N GLY A 307 7.92 -34.13 10.33
CA GLY A 307 8.72 -34.66 9.21
C GLY A 307 9.42 -33.51 8.47
N ASP A 308 9.14 -33.36 7.18
CA ASP A 308 9.74 -32.30 6.35
C ASP A 308 8.93 -30.98 6.40
N ASP A 309 7.79 -30.96 7.07
CA ASP A 309 6.91 -29.79 7.15
C ASP A 309 7.19 -28.94 8.39
N ASN A 310 7.03 -27.63 8.24
CA ASN A 310 7.03 -26.65 9.32
C ASN A 310 5.63 -26.08 9.51
N ILE A 311 4.86 -26.68 10.40
CA ILE A 311 3.46 -26.26 10.65
C ILE A 311 3.44 -25.04 11.57
N ARG A 312 2.74 -23.97 11.17
CA ARG A 312 2.65 -22.71 11.91
C ARG A 312 1.26 -22.48 12.47
N LEU A 313 1.23 -22.04 13.72
CA LEU A 313 0.03 -21.76 14.50
C LEU A 313 0.29 -20.57 15.46
N GLY A 314 -0.76 -20.04 16.07
CA GLY A 314 -0.66 -18.79 16.85
C GLY A 314 -0.67 -17.56 15.95
N GLY A 315 -0.29 -16.39 16.47
CA GLY A 315 -0.24 -15.15 15.70
C GLY A 315 0.92 -15.11 14.72
N GLU A 316 0.74 -14.40 13.63
CA GLU A 316 1.82 -14.20 12.65
C GLU A 316 2.87 -13.25 13.23
N ARG A 317 4.15 -13.63 13.12
CA ARG A 317 5.31 -12.99 13.80
C ARG A 317 5.57 -11.53 13.47
N TYR A 318 4.98 -10.99 12.39
CA TYR A 318 5.23 -9.62 11.95
C TYR A 318 4.06 -8.67 12.22
N ARG A 319 2.93 -9.17 12.81
CA ARG A 319 1.68 -8.40 12.90
C ARG A 319 1.33 -7.93 14.30
N ALA A 320 1.96 -8.46 15.33
CA ALA A 320 1.65 -8.11 16.72
C ALA A 320 1.99 -6.64 17.10
N ALA A 321 2.94 -6.05 16.40
CA ALA A 321 3.28 -4.62 16.51
C ALA A 321 3.62 -4.11 15.11
N ASN A 322 2.59 -3.86 14.31
CA ASN A 322 2.71 -3.40 12.93
C ASN A 322 1.54 -2.45 12.63
N LYS A 323 1.85 -1.17 12.47
CA LYS A 323 0.86 -0.14 12.17
C LYS A 323 1.51 0.97 11.34
N ILE A 324 0.83 1.42 10.31
CA ILE A 324 1.23 2.56 9.50
C ILE A 324 0.10 3.57 9.51
N GLU A 325 0.39 4.79 9.90
CA GLU A 325 -0.50 5.94 9.72
C GLU A 325 0.23 6.99 8.88
N THR A 326 -0.44 7.52 7.88
CA THR A 326 0.06 8.62 7.06
C THR A 326 -1.03 9.66 6.90
N LYS A 327 -0.71 10.92 7.17
CA LYS A 327 -1.61 12.06 6.93
C LYS A 327 -0.87 13.09 6.11
N SER A 328 -1.43 13.45 4.96
CA SER A 328 -0.86 14.46 4.07
C SER A 328 -1.84 15.60 3.84
N ASP A 329 -1.34 16.82 3.98
CA ASP A 329 -1.97 18.06 3.55
C ASP A 329 -1.27 18.55 2.29
N TYR A 330 -2.04 18.84 1.25
CA TYR A 330 -1.51 19.28 -0.03
C TYR A 330 -2.20 20.55 -0.50
N ILE A 331 -1.41 21.59 -0.77
CA ILE A 331 -1.87 22.84 -1.36
C ILE A 331 -1.21 23.02 -2.72
N SER A 332 -2.00 23.29 -3.76
CA SER A 332 -1.51 23.53 -5.11
C SER A 332 -2.10 24.82 -5.69
N PHE A 333 -1.22 25.62 -6.25
CA PHE A 333 -1.57 26.79 -7.05
C PHE A 333 -0.98 26.65 -8.46
N LYS A 334 -1.82 26.78 -9.48
CA LYS A 334 -1.42 26.79 -10.90
C LYS A 334 -2.04 27.98 -11.60
N ALA A 335 -1.24 28.76 -12.33
CA ALA A 335 -1.68 29.81 -13.22
C ALA A 335 -1.29 29.46 -14.66
N THR A 336 -2.19 29.70 -15.60
CA THR A 336 -1.96 29.53 -17.04
C THR A 336 -2.30 30.82 -17.77
N TYR A 337 -1.37 31.30 -18.60
CA TYR A 337 -1.54 32.53 -19.38
C TYR A 337 -1.36 32.25 -20.87
N ASP A 338 -2.43 32.49 -21.62
CA ASP A 338 -2.47 32.30 -23.06
C ASP A 338 -2.06 33.59 -23.81
N LEU A 339 -1.01 33.49 -24.58
CA LEU A 339 -0.46 34.54 -25.45
C LEU A 339 -0.66 34.22 -26.95
N GLY A 340 -1.56 33.30 -27.27
CA GLY A 340 -1.80 32.81 -28.61
C GLY A 340 -0.85 31.67 -29.00
N ASN A 341 0.33 31.96 -29.53
CA ASN A 341 1.29 30.92 -29.86
C ASN A 341 2.08 30.38 -28.65
N HIS A 342 1.94 30.97 -27.47
CA HIS A 342 2.57 30.58 -26.22
C HIS A 342 1.50 30.37 -25.13
N VAL A 343 1.58 29.29 -24.43
CA VAL A 343 0.77 29.03 -23.22
C VAL A 343 1.71 28.81 -22.06
N VAL A 344 1.91 29.89 -21.29
CA VAL A 344 2.79 29.89 -20.12
C VAL A 344 2.05 29.36 -18.92
N THR A 345 2.63 28.36 -18.24
CA THR A 345 2.11 27.79 -17.01
C THR A 345 3.14 27.95 -15.90
N ALA A 346 2.70 28.43 -14.74
CA ALA A 346 3.52 28.51 -13.53
C ALA A 346 2.74 27.99 -12.32
N GLY A 347 3.44 27.44 -11.34
CA GLY A 347 2.77 26.93 -10.13
C GLY A 347 3.69 26.69 -8.95
N LEU A 348 3.02 26.48 -7.83
CA LEU A 348 3.57 26.16 -6.52
C LEU A 348 2.74 25.04 -5.93
N ASP A 349 3.42 23.98 -5.48
CA ASP A 349 2.79 22.91 -4.68
C ASP A 349 3.53 22.80 -3.34
N ILE A 350 2.77 22.62 -2.27
CA ILE A 350 3.27 22.36 -0.90
C ILE A 350 2.58 21.10 -0.41
N GLU A 351 3.35 20.14 0.04
CA GLU A 351 2.89 18.88 0.65
C GLU A 351 3.56 18.73 2.00
N ASP A 352 2.76 18.57 3.04
CA ASP A 352 3.19 18.24 4.40
C ASP A 352 2.62 16.88 4.76
N THR A 353 3.49 15.93 5.07
CA THR A 353 3.11 14.54 5.36
C THR A 353 3.65 14.12 6.71
N SER A 354 2.78 13.79 7.64
CA SER A 354 3.13 13.12 8.88
C SER A 354 3.10 11.61 8.70
N LEU A 355 4.12 10.94 9.19
CA LEU A 355 4.29 9.49 9.10
C LEU A 355 4.52 8.88 10.48
N TYR A 356 3.69 7.88 10.79
CA TYR A 356 3.90 6.98 11.90
C TYR A 356 4.02 5.55 11.35
N ASN A 357 5.14 4.89 11.65
CA ASN A 357 5.35 3.49 11.27
C ASN A 357 5.89 2.70 12.47
N LEU A 358 5.02 1.90 13.06
CA LEU A 358 5.38 0.91 14.06
C LEU A 358 5.64 -0.43 13.37
N PHE A 359 6.83 -0.97 13.54
CA PHE A 359 7.14 -2.32 13.06
C PHE A 359 8.15 -3.01 13.98
N ILE A 360 7.66 -3.88 14.84
CA ILE A 360 8.49 -4.75 15.68
C ILE A 360 8.17 -6.20 15.33
N SER A 361 9.03 -6.81 14.51
CA SER A 361 8.88 -8.22 14.17
C SER A 361 9.04 -9.09 15.42
N ARG A 362 8.24 -10.12 15.56
CA ARG A 362 8.29 -11.05 16.70
C ARG A 362 8.06 -10.38 18.06
N TYR A 363 7.24 -9.34 18.10
CA TYR A 363 6.93 -8.64 19.35
C TYR A 363 6.33 -9.59 20.40
N ASN A 364 5.42 -10.48 20.01
CA ASN A 364 4.84 -11.52 20.88
C ASN A 364 5.70 -12.80 20.92
N GLY A 365 6.84 -12.83 20.25
CA GLY A 365 7.70 -13.99 20.17
C GLY A 365 7.44 -14.91 19.00
N GLU A 366 8.44 -15.72 18.72
CA GLU A 366 8.44 -16.85 17.78
C GLU A 366 9.08 -18.04 18.46
N VAL A 367 8.40 -19.18 18.51
CA VAL A 367 8.85 -20.40 19.18
C VAL A 367 8.92 -21.53 18.17
N ARG A 368 9.99 -22.31 18.19
CA ARG A 368 10.12 -23.50 17.36
C ARG A 368 10.23 -24.76 18.20
N PHE A 369 9.51 -25.78 17.78
CA PHE A 369 9.57 -27.15 18.29
C PHE A 369 10.00 -28.09 17.18
N ASP A 370 10.95 -28.99 17.47
CA ASP A 370 11.53 -29.91 16.49
C ASP A 370 10.68 -31.18 16.30
N SER A 371 9.61 -31.35 17.08
CA SER A 371 8.63 -32.43 16.91
C SER A 371 7.29 -32.10 17.61
N ILE A 372 6.24 -32.87 17.29
CA ILE A 372 4.96 -32.86 18.03
C ILE A 372 5.17 -33.23 19.51
N ALA A 373 6.04 -34.19 19.78
CA ALA A 373 6.37 -34.60 21.16
C ALA A 373 7.03 -33.47 21.96
N ASP A 374 7.91 -32.69 21.33
CA ASP A 374 8.53 -31.52 21.94
C ASP A 374 7.48 -30.41 22.15
N TYR A 375 6.54 -30.25 21.23
CA TYR A 375 5.42 -29.33 21.37
C TYR A 375 4.53 -29.72 22.55
N GLU A 376 4.20 -31.00 22.69
CA GLU A 376 3.45 -31.51 23.82
C GLU A 376 4.23 -31.37 25.14
N ALA A 377 5.54 -31.64 25.13
CA ALA A 377 6.40 -31.47 26.30
C ALA A 377 6.69 -29.99 26.64
N GLY A 378 6.50 -29.06 25.68
CA GLY A 378 6.89 -27.65 25.80
C GLY A 378 8.40 -27.44 25.72
N THR A 379 9.12 -28.37 25.11
CA THR A 379 10.57 -28.31 24.91
C THR A 379 10.85 -27.64 23.56
N TYR A 380 11.21 -26.37 23.55
CA TYR A 380 11.49 -25.63 22.33
C TYR A 380 12.97 -25.74 21.92
N SER A 381 13.22 -25.71 20.61
CA SER A 381 14.58 -25.62 20.06
C SER A 381 15.11 -24.19 20.09
N TYR A 382 14.25 -23.21 19.84
CA TYR A 382 14.58 -21.81 20.08
C TYR A 382 13.33 -20.94 20.32
N LEU A 383 13.59 -19.83 21.00
CA LEU A 383 12.67 -18.69 21.13
C LEU A 383 13.36 -17.44 20.59
N ARG A 384 12.63 -16.63 19.81
CA ARG A 384 13.07 -15.32 19.33
C ARG A 384 12.05 -14.26 19.70
N ALA A 385 12.53 -13.08 20.10
CA ALA A 385 11.69 -11.93 20.32
C ALA A 385 12.44 -10.64 20.01
N HIS A 386 11.70 -9.64 19.53
CA HIS A 386 12.14 -8.26 19.52
C HIS A 386 11.34 -7.49 20.56
N VAL A 387 12.01 -6.76 21.41
CA VAL A 387 11.38 -5.97 22.47
C VAL A 387 11.89 -4.53 22.42
N PRO A 388 11.08 -3.55 22.84
CA PRO A 388 11.54 -2.19 23.02
C PRO A 388 12.69 -2.14 24.02
N GLN A 389 13.69 -1.26 23.74
CA GLN A 389 14.85 -1.14 24.62
C GLN A 389 14.45 -0.66 26.02
N GLY A 390 15.01 -1.31 27.04
CA GLY A 390 14.68 -1.00 28.45
C GLY A 390 13.48 -1.75 29.00
N GLY A 391 12.89 -2.70 28.25
CA GLY A 391 11.76 -3.52 28.70
C GLY A 391 10.47 -2.72 28.87
N ILE A 392 10.36 -1.59 28.21
CA ILE A 392 9.20 -0.72 28.28
C ILE A 392 8.11 -1.29 27.38
N LEU A 393 6.87 -1.37 27.87
CA LEU A 393 5.72 -1.83 27.11
C LEU A 393 5.21 -0.80 26.09
N ASP A 394 5.68 0.44 26.20
CA ASP A 394 5.38 1.50 25.28
C ASP A 394 6.18 1.28 23.98
N VAL A 395 5.48 1.01 22.89
CA VAL A 395 6.06 0.76 21.56
C VAL A 395 6.28 2.05 20.75
N ASP A 396 5.68 3.17 21.15
CA ASP A 396 5.79 4.43 20.42
C ASP A 396 7.23 4.94 20.29
N PRO A 397 8.11 4.80 21.29
CA PRO A 397 9.51 5.18 21.13
C PRO A 397 10.29 4.38 20.09
N VAL A 398 9.77 3.20 19.68
CA VAL A 398 10.37 2.35 18.64
C VAL A 398 9.83 2.70 17.26
N ALA A 399 8.64 3.28 17.20
CA ALA A 399 8.04 3.69 15.93
C ALA A 399 8.87 4.77 15.24
N ALA A 400 8.92 4.71 13.90
CA ALA A 400 9.33 5.86 13.11
C ALA A 400 8.17 6.87 13.14
N ASN A 401 8.42 8.04 13.71
CA ASN A 401 7.46 9.14 13.76
C ASN A 401 8.18 10.41 13.31
N PHE A 402 7.82 10.94 12.15
CA PHE A 402 8.48 12.08 11.54
C PHE A 402 7.59 12.76 10.50
N ASN A 403 7.91 14.00 10.18
CA ASN A 403 7.28 14.76 9.11
C ASN A 403 8.17 14.79 7.87
N LEU A 404 7.53 14.82 6.69
CA LEU A 404 8.15 15.02 5.39
C LEU A 404 7.49 16.22 4.72
N GLU A 405 8.28 17.26 4.46
CA GLU A 405 7.83 18.47 3.78
C GLU A 405 8.34 18.49 2.35
N LYS A 406 7.46 18.77 1.41
CA LYS A 406 7.83 18.91 0.00
C LYS A 406 7.33 20.24 -0.55
N THR A 407 8.25 21.02 -1.12
CA THR A 407 7.95 22.24 -1.85
C THR A 407 8.33 22.09 -3.31
N THR A 408 7.42 22.45 -4.19
CA THR A 408 7.59 22.40 -5.63
C THR A 408 7.33 23.76 -6.25
N LEU A 409 8.22 24.18 -7.14
CA LEU A 409 8.03 25.35 -8.00
C LEU A 409 8.22 24.92 -9.45
N TYR A 410 7.39 25.44 -10.36
CA TYR A 410 7.56 25.16 -11.77
C TYR A 410 7.10 26.33 -12.65
N ILE A 411 7.75 26.42 -13.82
CA ILE A 411 7.33 27.29 -14.91
C ILE A 411 7.63 26.60 -16.25
N GLY A 412 6.70 26.65 -17.16
CA GLY A 412 6.84 26.09 -18.50
C GLY A 412 6.08 26.89 -19.55
N ASP A 413 6.46 26.71 -20.78
CA ASP A 413 5.83 27.30 -21.95
C ASP A 413 5.53 26.23 -22.99
N LYS A 414 4.30 26.17 -23.44
CA LYS A 414 3.87 25.37 -24.57
C LYS A 414 3.77 26.28 -25.79
N ILE A 415 4.65 26.05 -26.78
CA ILE A 415 4.85 26.92 -27.93
C ILE A 415 4.30 26.23 -29.18
N TYR A 416 3.41 26.91 -29.90
CA TYR A 416 2.81 26.43 -31.13
C TYR A 416 3.48 27.10 -32.34
N LEU A 417 4.13 26.31 -33.19
CA LEU A 417 4.87 26.74 -34.36
C LEU A 417 4.37 25.98 -35.60
N GLY A 418 3.16 26.28 -36.05
CA GLY A 418 2.49 25.53 -37.11
C GLY A 418 2.25 24.08 -36.69
N ASP A 419 2.82 23.14 -37.40
CA ASP A 419 2.71 21.68 -37.14
C ASP A 419 3.59 21.21 -35.98
N LEU A 420 4.46 22.07 -35.44
CA LEU A 420 5.35 21.76 -34.34
C LEU A 420 4.81 22.37 -33.03
N THR A 421 4.63 21.55 -32.03
CA THR A 421 4.37 21.97 -30.64
C THR A 421 5.61 21.64 -29.80
N LEU A 422 6.12 22.65 -29.08
CA LEU A 422 7.22 22.50 -28.13
C LEU A 422 6.69 22.69 -26.71
N ASN A 423 7.17 21.86 -25.75
CA ASN A 423 7.00 22.07 -24.33
C ASN A 423 8.39 22.31 -23.73
N VAL A 424 8.62 23.45 -23.14
CA VAL A 424 9.91 23.83 -22.52
C VAL A 424 9.64 24.34 -21.12
N GLY A 425 10.37 23.86 -20.14
CA GLY A 425 10.19 24.36 -18.79
C GLY A 425 11.19 23.81 -17.78
N VAL A 426 11.03 24.27 -16.58
CA VAL A 426 11.84 23.88 -15.42
C VAL A 426 10.93 23.65 -14.22
N ARG A 427 11.23 22.60 -13.47
CA ARG A 427 10.62 22.26 -12.20
C ARG A 427 11.72 22.18 -11.14
N TYR A 428 11.44 22.66 -9.96
CA TYR A 428 12.26 22.55 -8.76
C TYR A 428 11.46 21.83 -7.70
N ASP A 429 11.97 20.74 -7.19
CA ASP A 429 11.43 20.03 -6.04
C ASP A 429 12.45 20.07 -4.90
N GLN A 430 12.01 20.42 -3.70
CA GLN A 430 12.72 20.28 -2.45
C GLN A 430 11.93 19.34 -1.54
N VAL A 431 12.63 18.38 -0.94
CA VAL A 431 12.07 17.41 0.02
C VAL A 431 12.95 17.41 1.24
N GLU A 432 12.38 17.64 2.41
CA GLU A 432 13.10 17.68 3.66
C GLU A 432 12.34 16.99 4.81
N THR A 433 13.09 16.51 5.80
CA THR A 433 12.53 16.03 7.06
C THR A 433 12.94 17.01 8.16
N PRO A 434 11.99 17.74 8.80
CA PRO A 434 12.31 18.66 9.90
C PRO A 434 12.87 17.91 11.12
N ASP A 435 12.51 16.66 11.28
CA ASP A 435 12.94 15.79 12.36
C ASP A 435 14.21 15.02 11.98
N ALA A 436 15.00 14.61 12.97
CA ALA A 436 16.18 13.76 12.76
C ALA A 436 15.92 12.36 13.33
N PRO A 437 16.45 11.30 12.71
CA PRO A 437 16.44 9.97 13.31
C PRO A 437 17.11 9.96 14.69
N ARG A 438 16.70 9.00 15.53
CA ARG A 438 17.32 8.84 16.85
C ARG A 438 18.81 8.52 16.72
N GLU A 439 19.66 9.25 17.43
CA GLU A 439 21.10 8.99 17.45
C GLU A 439 21.41 7.66 18.16
N ASN A 440 22.29 6.87 17.55
CA ASN A 440 22.85 5.68 18.15
C ASN A 440 24.26 5.99 18.70
N PRO A 441 24.45 6.06 20.02
CA PRO A 441 25.76 6.38 20.61
C PRO A 441 26.86 5.37 20.26
N LYS A 442 26.51 4.08 20.08
CA LYS A 442 27.46 3.04 19.67
C LYS A 442 27.94 3.26 18.23
N PHE A 443 27.02 3.69 17.35
CA PHE A 443 27.37 4.05 15.98
C PHE A 443 28.33 5.24 15.93
N VAL A 444 28.04 6.30 16.72
CA VAL A 444 28.87 7.50 16.82
C VAL A 444 30.26 7.15 17.35
N ALA A 445 30.32 6.37 18.43
CA ALA A 445 31.58 5.94 19.03
C ALA A 445 32.46 5.14 18.06
N ARG A 446 31.85 4.31 17.21
CA ARG A 446 32.53 3.45 16.24
C ARG A 446 32.98 4.19 14.98
N ASN A 447 32.16 5.10 14.48
CA ASN A 447 32.32 5.70 13.14
C ASN A 447 32.80 7.16 13.19
N GLY A 448 32.70 7.85 14.34
CA GLY A 448 33.13 9.22 14.50
C GLY A 448 32.19 10.29 13.92
N PHE A 449 30.99 9.90 13.48
CA PHE A 449 29.94 10.81 13.01
C PHE A 449 28.56 10.32 13.44
N SER A 450 27.57 11.23 13.48
CA SER A 450 26.19 10.92 13.90
C SER A 450 25.39 10.28 12.76
N ASN A 451 24.57 9.27 13.08
CA ASN A 451 23.54 8.72 12.18
C ASN A 451 22.24 9.57 12.21
N ALA A 452 22.11 10.51 13.13
CA ALA A 452 20.95 11.36 13.32
C ALA A 452 20.99 12.58 12.38
N GLN A 453 20.98 12.34 11.08
CA GLN A 453 20.99 13.41 10.09
C GLN A 453 19.60 13.59 9.49
N LYS A 454 19.18 14.84 9.37
CA LYS A 454 17.97 15.22 8.65
C LYS A 454 18.17 14.98 7.17
N PHE A 455 17.10 14.59 6.52
CA PHE A 455 17.12 14.51 5.07
C PHE A 455 16.72 15.87 4.48
N ASP A 456 17.51 16.34 3.54
CA ASP A 456 17.26 17.54 2.74
C ASP A 456 17.82 17.30 1.34
N MET A 457 16.93 17.32 0.35
CA MET A 457 17.28 17.11 -1.04
C MET A 457 16.52 18.08 -1.93
N SER A 458 17.23 18.70 -2.85
CA SER A 458 16.61 19.52 -3.87
C SER A 458 17.06 19.11 -5.28
N VAL A 459 16.15 19.18 -6.24
CA VAL A 459 16.42 18.80 -7.63
C VAL A 459 15.83 19.83 -8.57
N VAL A 460 16.66 20.35 -9.49
CA VAL A 460 16.21 21.15 -10.64
C VAL A 460 16.02 20.24 -11.83
N GLN A 461 14.83 20.27 -12.44
CA GLN A 461 14.38 19.37 -13.49
C GLN A 461 14.03 20.14 -14.76
N PRO A 462 15.03 20.47 -15.61
CA PRO A 462 14.75 21.02 -16.93
C PRO A 462 14.08 19.96 -17.83
N ARG A 463 13.09 20.36 -18.60
CA ARG A 463 12.35 19.50 -19.52
C ARG A 463 12.14 20.21 -20.85
N ILE A 464 12.35 19.49 -21.93
CA ILE A 464 11.99 19.88 -23.28
C ILE A 464 11.35 18.71 -24.01
N GLY A 465 10.18 18.93 -24.56
CA GLY A 465 9.46 17.94 -25.34
C GLY A 465 8.95 18.56 -26.64
N PHE A 466 8.77 17.77 -27.65
CA PHE A 466 8.17 18.21 -28.90
C PHE A 466 7.17 17.19 -29.43
N ASN A 467 6.22 17.73 -30.18
CA ASN A 467 5.28 16.97 -30.98
C ASN A 467 5.18 17.63 -32.34
N TYR A 468 5.49 16.89 -33.42
CA TYR A 468 5.44 17.35 -34.79
C TYR A 468 4.42 16.53 -35.58
N ASP A 469 3.38 17.23 -36.09
CA ASP A 469 2.46 16.63 -37.05
C ASP A 469 3.16 16.51 -38.41
N ALA A 470 3.58 15.31 -38.74
CA ALA A 470 4.27 15.00 -39.98
C ALA A 470 3.32 14.51 -41.08
N SER A 471 2.01 14.59 -40.89
CA SER A 471 1.00 14.04 -41.79
C SER A 471 1.13 14.64 -43.19
N GLU A 472 1.15 15.98 -43.30
CA GLU A 472 1.27 16.66 -44.58
C GLU A 472 2.66 16.48 -45.21
N SER A 473 3.74 16.56 -44.42
CA SER A 473 5.11 16.45 -44.89
C SER A 473 5.49 15.06 -45.40
N LEU A 474 4.90 14.00 -44.84
CA LEU A 474 5.19 12.62 -45.22
C LEU A 474 4.24 12.07 -46.29
N PHE A 475 2.99 12.48 -46.30
CA PHE A 475 1.94 11.86 -47.12
C PHE A 475 1.27 12.84 -48.11
N GLY A 476 1.51 14.16 -47.95
CA GLY A 476 0.89 15.18 -48.78
C GLY A 476 -0.65 15.21 -48.61
N ASN A 477 -1.33 15.91 -49.51
CA ASN A 477 -2.78 15.96 -49.57
C ASN A 477 -3.36 14.67 -50.20
N VAL A 478 -3.43 13.59 -49.46
CA VAL A 478 -4.09 12.34 -49.89
C VAL A 478 -5.52 12.32 -49.35
N ASP A 479 -6.49 11.89 -50.15
CA ASP A 479 -7.92 11.75 -49.75
C ASP A 479 -8.17 10.72 -48.64
N ARG A 480 -7.13 10.15 -48.03
CA ARG A 480 -7.20 9.27 -46.88
C ARG A 480 -6.67 9.99 -45.65
N VAL A 481 -7.40 9.93 -44.58
CA VAL A 481 -6.94 10.42 -43.26
C VAL A 481 -5.80 9.54 -42.78
N ILE A 482 -4.58 9.90 -43.11
CA ILE A 482 -3.35 9.28 -42.56
C ILE A 482 -2.78 10.31 -41.61
N SER A 483 -2.71 10.00 -40.33
CA SER A 483 -2.02 10.83 -39.36
C SER A 483 -0.65 10.26 -39.06
N ALA A 484 0.38 11.12 -39.10
CA ALA A 484 1.72 10.79 -38.70
C ALA A 484 2.21 11.81 -37.68
N GLU A 485 2.55 11.33 -36.51
CA GLU A 485 2.99 12.17 -35.38
C GLU A 485 4.41 11.73 -34.98
N ILE A 486 5.34 12.68 -34.91
CA ILE A 486 6.69 12.46 -34.41
C ILE A 486 6.82 13.21 -33.09
N ARG A 487 7.06 12.48 -32.01
CA ARG A 487 7.22 13.07 -30.68
C ARG A 487 8.50 12.60 -30.02
N GLY A 488 9.06 13.46 -29.17
CA GLY A 488 10.26 13.16 -28.43
C GLY A 488 10.57 14.25 -27.42
N GLY A 489 11.65 14.07 -26.69
CA GLY A 489 12.08 15.06 -25.71
C GLY A 489 13.26 14.59 -24.88
N TYR A 490 13.70 15.49 -24.03
CA TYR A 490 14.74 15.26 -23.03
C TYR A 490 14.37 15.99 -21.75
N GLY A 491 14.61 15.36 -20.59
CA GLY A 491 14.34 16.00 -19.33
C GLY A 491 14.89 15.21 -18.14
N LEU A 492 14.97 15.91 -17.02
CA LEU A 492 15.21 15.31 -15.71
C LEU A 492 13.87 15.17 -14.99
N PHE A 493 13.69 14.03 -14.35
CA PHE A 493 12.47 13.69 -13.61
C PHE A 493 12.83 13.16 -12.25
N MET A 494 12.11 13.62 -11.24
CA MET A 494 12.18 13.10 -9.89
C MET A 494 10.96 12.24 -9.63
N GLY A 495 11.17 10.97 -9.32
CA GLY A 495 10.13 10.05 -8.87
C GLY A 495 9.78 10.28 -7.39
N ARG A 496 8.66 9.73 -6.97
CA ARG A 496 8.30 9.65 -5.55
C ARG A 496 9.33 8.78 -4.82
N ILE A 497 9.82 9.25 -3.69
CA ILE A 497 10.68 8.45 -2.82
C ILE A 497 9.77 7.59 -1.93
N PRO A 498 9.97 6.26 -1.90
CA PRO A 498 9.19 5.40 -1.00
C PRO A 498 9.45 5.74 0.46
N ASN A 499 8.41 6.12 1.20
CA ASN A 499 8.53 6.56 2.59
C ASN A 499 9.03 5.46 3.54
N VAL A 500 8.92 4.19 3.13
CA VAL A 500 9.53 3.06 3.84
C VAL A 500 11.04 3.20 4.02
N TRP A 501 11.74 3.87 3.08
CA TRP A 501 13.19 4.08 3.21
C TRP A 501 13.52 5.04 4.36
N TYR A 502 12.74 6.12 4.49
CA TYR A 502 12.85 7.03 5.64
C TYR A 502 12.41 6.32 6.92
N GLY A 503 11.25 5.67 6.93
CA GLY A 503 10.75 4.92 8.07
C GLY A 503 11.77 3.93 8.62
N ASN A 504 12.50 3.21 7.76
CA ASN A 504 13.57 2.31 8.17
C ASN A 504 14.78 3.05 8.78
N ALA A 505 15.13 4.25 8.29
CA ALA A 505 16.21 5.03 8.87
C ALA A 505 15.85 5.55 10.27
N TYR A 506 14.58 5.92 10.50
CA TYR A 506 14.09 6.39 11.79
C TYR A 506 13.90 5.26 12.81
N SER A 507 13.28 4.14 12.43
CA SER A 507 12.98 3.03 13.34
C SER A 507 14.18 2.12 13.61
N ARG A 508 15.09 1.96 12.64
CA ARG A 508 16.22 1.03 12.72
C ARG A 508 17.56 1.71 13.00
N SER A 509 17.54 2.81 13.73
CA SER A 509 18.77 3.48 14.15
C SER A 509 19.67 2.66 15.11
N GLY A 510 19.18 1.47 15.56
CA GLY A 510 19.91 0.58 16.47
C GLY A 510 19.88 1.02 17.94
N GLY A 511 19.02 1.97 18.28
CA GLY A 511 18.89 2.51 19.63
C GLY A 511 17.50 2.36 20.26
N ALA A 512 16.58 1.63 19.60
CA ALA A 512 15.19 1.59 20.02
C ALA A 512 14.68 0.21 20.43
N SER A 513 15.23 -0.89 19.91
CA SER A 513 14.79 -2.25 20.23
C SER A 513 15.97 -3.21 20.39
N ASP A 514 15.76 -4.25 21.18
CA ASP A 514 16.70 -5.34 21.40
C ASP A 514 16.15 -6.63 20.78
N TYR A 515 17.00 -7.39 20.09
CA TYR A 515 16.68 -8.69 19.54
C TYR A 515 17.19 -9.81 20.45
N TRP A 516 16.31 -10.73 20.80
CA TRP A 516 16.63 -11.86 21.66
C TRP A 516 16.44 -13.18 20.90
N ARG A 517 17.40 -14.07 21.11
CA ARG A 517 17.33 -15.45 20.63
C ARG A 517 17.85 -16.37 21.72
N ILE A 518 17.02 -17.30 22.17
CA ILE A 518 17.31 -18.26 23.22
C ILE A 518 17.18 -19.66 22.60
N TYR A 519 18.16 -20.51 22.81
CA TYR A 519 18.15 -21.90 22.35
C TYR A 519 17.75 -22.84 23.50
N GLY A 520 16.90 -23.83 23.23
CA GLY A 520 16.38 -24.76 24.22
C GLY A 520 17.42 -25.74 24.78
N TRP A 521 18.55 -25.95 24.06
CA TRP A 521 19.64 -26.81 24.47
C TRP A 521 20.76 -26.09 25.25
N ASP A 522 20.64 -24.79 25.44
CA ASP A 522 21.63 -23.99 26.14
C ASP A 522 21.34 -23.99 27.66
N ASP A 523 21.89 -24.98 28.38
CA ASP A 523 21.80 -25.10 29.83
C ASP A 523 22.45 -23.91 30.58
N THR A 524 23.16 -23.03 29.86
CA THR A 524 23.77 -21.83 30.39
C THR A 524 22.87 -20.59 30.24
N LEU A 525 21.59 -20.80 29.95
CA LEU A 525 20.63 -19.68 29.82
C LEU A 525 20.78 -18.70 30.97
N PRO A 526 20.94 -17.40 30.67
CA PRO A 526 20.99 -16.39 31.71
C PRO A 526 19.70 -16.48 32.51
N SER A 527 19.87 -16.64 33.81
CA SER A 527 18.76 -16.60 34.73
C SER A 527 18.00 -15.29 34.55
N PHE A 528 16.70 -15.37 34.29
CA PHE A 528 15.86 -14.19 34.27
C PHE A 528 15.79 -13.58 35.68
N ARG A 529 16.14 -12.31 35.82
CA ARG A 529 15.95 -11.60 37.08
C ARG A 529 14.58 -10.95 37.08
N CYS A 530 13.66 -11.63 37.73
CA CYS A 530 12.39 -11.05 38.13
C CYS A 530 12.50 -10.65 39.62
N GLY A 531 12.49 -9.36 39.92
CA GLY A 531 12.42 -8.91 41.31
C GLY A 531 13.48 -9.46 42.29
N GLY A 532 14.72 -9.76 41.79
CA GLY A 532 15.82 -10.21 42.63
C GLY A 532 15.96 -11.72 42.86
N THR A 533 15.08 -12.54 42.31
CA THR A 533 15.17 -14.01 42.38
C THR A 533 15.54 -14.60 41.06
N VAL A 534 16.58 -15.44 41.03
CA VAL A 534 17.03 -16.18 39.88
C VAL A 534 16.32 -17.53 39.86
N GLY A 535 15.43 -17.76 38.92
CA GLY A 535 14.77 -19.06 38.72
C GLY A 535 15.02 -19.61 37.33
N PRO A 536 15.16 -20.93 37.13
CA PRO A 536 15.12 -21.52 35.81
C PRO A 536 13.75 -21.27 35.19
N MET A 537 13.72 -21.12 33.84
CA MET A 537 12.47 -21.08 33.08
C MET A 537 11.65 -22.33 33.38
N PRO A 538 10.41 -22.24 33.90
CA PRO A 538 9.60 -23.43 34.10
C PRO A 538 9.34 -24.08 32.74
N ALA A 539 9.83 -25.29 32.53
CA ALA A 539 9.51 -26.07 31.35
C ALA A 539 7.98 -26.25 31.33
N GLY A 540 7.34 -25.69 30.30
CA GLY A 540 5.93 -25.94 30.07
C GLY A 540 4.93 -25.04 30.79
N ASP A 541 5.31 -23.88 31.32
CA ASP A 541 4.34 -22.88 31.76
C ASP A 541 3.87 -22.04 30.56
N PRO A 542 2.61 -22.20 30.09
CA PRO A 542 2.09 -21.44 28.97
C PRO A 542 1.96 -19.94 29.31
N THR A 543 1.92 -19.57 30.58
CA THR A 543 1.87 -18.17 31.02
C THR A 543 3.21 -17.46 30.78
N PHE A 544 4.30 -18.17 30.57
CA PHE A 544 5.61 -17.59 30.27
C PHE A 544 5.65 -16.89 28.89
N PHE A 545 4.89 -17.40 27.91
CA PHE A 545 4.79 -16.78 26.59
C PHE A 545 3.78 -15.65 26.56
N TRP A 546 2.92 -15.58 27.57
CA TRP A 546 1.88 -14.59 27.70
C TRP A 546 2.31 -13.48 28.65
N VAL A 547 3.36 -12.78 28.29
CA VAL A 547 3.59 -11.49 28.90
C VAL A 547 2.94 -10.45 28.00
N GLY A 548 1.62 -10.43 28.07
CA GLY A 548 0.90 -9.22 27.75
C GLY A 548 1.45 -8.07 28.58
N PRO A 549 1.08 -6.82 28.34
CA PRO A 549 1.64 -5.65 28.98
C PRO A 549 1.35 -5.63 30.50
N THR A 550 2.14 -6.35 31.27
CA THR A 550 2.16 -6.27 32.72
C THR A 550 3.52 -5.81 33.20
N SER A 551 3.55 -5.07 34.27
CA SER A 551 4.71 -4.41 34.87
C SER A 551 5.86 -5.33 35.33
N ASP A 552 5.78 -6.64 35.06
CA ASP A 552 6.66 -7.66 35.62
C ASP A 552 7.55 -8.36 34.59
N TYR A 553 7.96 -7.63 33.56
CA TYR A 553 8.85 -8.16 32.51
C TYR A 553 10.24 -8.49 33.06
N CYS A 554 10.64 -9.74 32.92
CA CYS A 554 11.99 -10.19 33.25
C CYS A 554 12.93 -10.01 32.06
N ILE A 555 13.90 -9.12 32.17
CA ILE A 555 14.93 -8.88 31.15
C ILE A 555 16.13 -9.80 31.44
N PRO A 556 16.61 -10.60 30.47
CA PRO A 556 17.86 -11.35 30.64
C PRO A 556 19.04 -10.38 30.79
N SER A 557 19.79 -10.48 31.88
CA SER A 557 21.07 -9.81 32.00
C SER A 557 22.17 -10.74 31.50
N SER A 558 22.43 -10.78 30.18
CA SER A 558 23.54 -11.52 29.62
C SER A 558 24.60 -10.57 29.06
N PRO A 559 25.89 -10.77 29.40
CA PRO A 559 26.97 -10.03 28.78
C PRO A 559 27.18 -10.36 27.28
N TYR A 560 26.58 -11.47 26.78
CA TYR A 560 26.73 -11.90 25.39
C TYR A 560 25.85 -11.14 24.40
N PHE A 561 24.83 -10.41 24.84
CA PHE A 561 23.94 -9.65 23.96
C PHE A 561 24.44 -8.25 23.60
N ASN A 562 25.54 -7.78 24.21
CA ASN A 562 26.04 -6.43 23.98
C ASN A 562 26.95 -6.27 22.76
N ASP A 563 27.43 -7.34 22.12
CA ASP A 563 28.52 -7.22 21.14
C ASP A 563 28.32 -7.87 19.77
N ALA A 564 27.23 -8.61 19.52
CA ALA A 564 27.21 -9.51 18.36
C ALA A 564 26.39 -9.06 17.14
N GLN A 565 25.60 -8.00 17.18
CA GLN A 565 24.84 -7.56 15.99
C GLN A 565 24.61 -6.04 15.95
N THR A 566 25.57 -5.33 15.45
CA THR A 566 25.41 -4.06 14.72
C THR A 566 26.17 -4.12 13.41
#